data_a39511e46c7147a96a22752093b6ceea
#
_entry.id   a39511e46c7147a96a22752093b6ceea
#
_cell.length_a   1.000
_cell.length_b   1.000
_cell.length_c   1.000
_cell.angle_alpha   90.00
_cell.angle_beta   90.00
_cell.angle_gamma   90.00
#
_symmetry.space_group_name_H-M   'P 1'
#
loop_
_entity.id
_entity.type
_entity.pdbx_description
1 polymer ?
#
loop_
_entity_poly.entity_id
_entity_poly.type
_entity_poly.pdbx_seq_one_letter_code
_entity_poly.pdbx_strand_id
1 'polypeptide(L)'
;MKINLVLAPEQPVSELLTLQSDQPQNVFYLGKISQLAGTNLLIIDAQNVVAKFARPIGFESRAVIGQFKGNVIHQIAFQAKDNNDELIAKLLTGNAIMAQNDNGKSEYMIWSFWSTHDELALFLASEIYQQMHALMKNPYTTTYQHVTDQSQLSLTTKMRDFDKEWWG
;
A
#
# COMPACT_ATOMS: atom_id res chain seq x y z
N MET A 1 -1.17 8.93 14.30
CA MET A 1 -1.93 7.76 13.83
C MET A 1 -0.94 6.66 13.46
N LYS A 2 -1.17 5.48 13.95
CA LYS A 2 -0.32 4.32 13.69
C LYS A 2 -0.76 3.57 12.44
N ILE A 3 0.20 3.26 11.58
CA ILE A 3 -0.02 2.42 10.40
C ILE A 3 0.90 1.21 10.51
N ASN A 4 0.38 0.03 10.20
CA ASN A 4 1.16 -1.19 10.20
C ASN A 4 1.02 -1.93 8.88
N LEU A 5 2.14 -2.43 8.37
CA LEU A 5 2.18 -3.27 7.19
C LEU A 5 2.60 -4.68 7.63
N VAL A 6 1.82 -5.68 7.28
CA VAL A 6 2.12 -7.09 7.54
C VAL A 6 2.43 -7.75 6.21
N LEU A 7 3.68 -8.18 6.03
CA LEU A 7 4.12 -8.83 4.80
C LEU A 7 3.77 -10.32 4.86
N ALA A 8 3.13 -10.81 3.81
CA ALA A 8 2.78 -12.22 3.63
C ALA A 8 2.14 -12.81 4.91
N PRO A 9 1.00 -12.28 5.38
CA PRO A 9 0.38 -12.76 6.60
C PRO A 9 0.07 -14.26 6.50
N GLU A 10 0.36 -14.99 7.57
CA GLU A 10 0.24 -16.46 7.63
C GLU A 10 -1.20 -16.94 7.84
N GLN A 11 -2.09 -16.06 8.26
CA GLN A 11 -3.49 -16.38 8.51
C GLN A 11 -4.21 -16.78 7.21
N PRO A 12 -5.22 -17.65 7.28
CA PRO A 12 -6.03 -18.01 6.10
C PRO A 12 -6.70 -16.80 5.48
N VAL A 13 -6.84 -16.80 4.16
CA VAL A 13 -7.48 -15.70 3.41
C VAL A 13 -8.87 -15.38 3.95
N SER A 14 -9.65 -16.39 4.31
CA SER A 14 -10.99 -16.20 4.90
C SER A 14 -10.95 -15.39 6.19
N GLU A 15 -9.95 -15.61 7.03
CA GLU A 15 -9.77 -14.86 8.27
C GLU A 15 -9.37 -13.41 7.99
N LEU A 16 -8.47 -13.17 7.03
CA LEU A 16 -8.05 -11.83 6.63
C LEU A 16 -9.21 -11.03 6.05
N LEU A 17 -10.05 -11.64 5.23
CA LEU A 17 -11.24 -11.01 4.68
C LEU A 17 -12.28 -10.70 5.75
N THR A 18 -12.40 -11.55 6.77
CA THR A 18 -13.27 -11.29 7.92
C THR A 18 -12.78 -10.09 8.73
N LEU A 19 -11.48 -10.02 9.02
CA LEU A 19 -10.88 -8.88 9.71
C LEU A 19 -11.13 -7.58 8.95
N GLN A 20 -10.97 -7.60 7.63
CA GLN A 20 -11.24 -6.46 6.77
C GLN A 20 -12.72 -6.07 6.79
N SER A 21 -13.61 -7.04 6.73
CA SER A 21 -15.06 -6.80 6.77
C SER A 21 -15.52 -6.19 8.09
N ASP A 22 -14.89 -6.59 9.20
CA ASP A 22 -15.19 -6.06 10.54
C ASP A 22 -14.68 -4.62 10.71
N GLN A 23 -13.65 -4.22 9.97
CA GLN A 23 -13.07 -2.88 10.07
C GLN A 23 -12.76 -2.32 8.66
N PRO A 24 -13.80 -2.00 7.87
CA PRO A 24 -13.66 -1.75 6.44
C PRO A 24 -12.86 -0.48 6.09
N GLN A 25 -12.68 0.45 7.03
CA GLN A 25 -11.92 1.68 6.81
C GLN A 25 -10.50 1.63 7.42
N ASN A 26 -10.17 0.52 8.06
CA ASN A 26 -8.93 0.41 8.82
C ASN A 26 -8.06 -0.77 8.40
N VAL A 27 -8.63 -1.77 7.75
CA VAL A 27 -7.92 -2.99 7.37
C VAL A 27 -8.09 -3.26 5.88
N PHE A 28 -6.96 -3.41 5.18
CA PHE A 28 -6.94 -3.58 3.73
C PHE A 28 -6.07 -4.79 3.38
N TYR A 29 -6.70 -5.82 2.84
CA TYR A 29 -5.98 -6.96 2.31
C TYR A 29 -5.53 -6.65 0.89
N LEU A 30 -4.24 -6.75 0.64
CA LEU A 30 -3.60 -6.26 -0.57
C LEU A 30 -2.99 -7.40 -1.38
N GLY A 31 -3.37 -7.49 -2.65
CA GLY A 31 -2.71 -8.38 -3.61
C GLY A 31 -1.79 -7.59 -4.54
N LYS A 32 -0.55 -8.03 -4.70
CA LYS A 32 0.39 -7.39 -5.63
C LYS A 32 -0.03 -7.63 -7.07
N ILE A 33 -0.04 -6.58 -7.87
CA ILE A 33 -0.47 -6.64 -9.27
C ILE A 33 0.68 -7.05 -10.17
N SER A 34 1.87 -6.48 -9.96
CA SER A 34 3.03 -6.69 -10.83
C SER A 34 3.85 -7.92 -10.48
N GLN A 35 3.69 -8.45 -9.27
CA GLN A 35 4.32 -9.68 -8.82
C GLN A 35 3.24 -10.64 -8.38
N LEU A 36 3.10 -11.73 -9.09
CA LEU A 36 2.01 -12.67 -8.92
C LEU A 36 2.05 -13.47 -7.62
N ALA A 37 3.11 -13.35 -6.86
CA ALA A 37 3.23 -13.97 -5.54
C ALA A 37 3.34 -12.89 -4.48
N GLY A 38 2.56 -13.02 -3.46
CA GLY A 38 2.65 -12.16 -2.28
C GLY A 38 1.45 -11.26 -2.12
N THR A 39 0.87 -11.38 -0.94
CA THR A 39 -0.19 -10.53 -0.44
C THR A 39 0.31 -9.89 0.84
N ASN A 40 -0.20 -8.71 1.14
CA ASN A 40 0.14 -7.98 2.35
C ASN A 40 -1.12 -7.47 3.03
N LEU A 41 -1.00 -7.03 4.27
CA LEU A 41 -2.12 -6.43 5.00
C LEU A 41 -1.70 -5.05 5.47
N LEU A 42 -2.50 -4.05 5.15
CA LEU A 42 -2.31 -2.68 5.61
C LEU A 42 -3.34 -2.39 6.70
N ILE A 43 -2.87 -2.00 7.88
CA ILE A 43 -3.72 -1.72 9.03
C ILE A 43 -3.52 -0.28 9.45
N ILE A 44 -4.60 0.49 9.48
CA ILE A 44 -4.59 1.91 9.78
C ILE A 44 -5.31 2.16 11.10
N ASP A 45 -4.57 2.56 12.13
CA ASP A 45 -5.07 2.95 13.45
C ASP A 45 -6.00 1.90 14.09
N ALA A 46 -5.61 0.62 14.01
CA ALA A 46 -6.36 -0.50 14.58
C ALA A 46 -5.41 -1.45 15.32
N GLN A 47 -4.92 -1.04 16.48
CA GLN A 47 -3.92 -1.78 17.26
C GLN A 47 -4.45 -3.14 17.78
N ASN A 48 -5.74 -3.26 18.00
CA ASN A 48 -6.37 -4.53 18.35
C ASN A 48 -6.21 -5.59 17.24
N VAL A 49 -6.20 -5.16 15.99
CA VAL A 49 -5.95 -6.05 14.85
C VAL A 49 -4.46 -6.35 14.72
N VAL A 50 -3.60 -5.34 14.88
CA VAL A 50 -2.15 -5.47 14.82
C VAL A 50 -1.64 -6.54 15.79
N ALA A 51 -2.23 -6.61 17.00
CA ALA A 51 -1.85 -7.58 18.03
C ALA A 51 -2.02 -9.05 17.59
N LYS A 52 -2.77 -9.32 16.53
CA LYS A 52 -2.98 -10.67 15.99
C LYS A 52 -1.83 -11.16 15.11
N PHE A 53 -0.87 -10.31 14.79
CA PHE A 53 0.22 -10.61 13.87
C PHE A 53 1.57 -10.60 14.59
N ALA A 54 2.45 -11.52 14.18
CA ALA A 54 3.74 -11.72 14.85
C ALA A 54 4.79 -10.66 14.47
N ARG A 55 4.75 -10.13 13.25
CA ARG A 55 5.80 -9.25 12.71
C ARG A 55 5.24 -8.07 11.93
N PRO A 56 4.40 -7.23 12.54
CA PRO A 56 3.93 -6.02 11.87
C PRO A 56 5.06 -4.99 11.78
N ILE A 57 5.16 -4.33 10.63
CA ILE A 57 6.09 -3.21 10.46
C ILE A 57 5.33 -1.93 10.80
N GLY A 58 5.81 -1.16 11.77
CA GLY A 58 5.13 0.02 12.28
C GLY A 58 5.59 1.31 11.64
N PHE A 59 4.64 2.21 11.44
CA PHE A 59 4.85 3.56 10.93
C PHE A 59 4.00 4.55 11.72
N GLU A 60 4.46 5.78 11.80
CA GLU A 60 3.69 6.89 12.34
C GLU A 60 3.34 7.86 11.21
N SER A 61 2.07 8.26 11.11
CA SER A 61 1.63 9.17 10.05
C SER A 61 2.26 10.55 10.20
N ARG A 62 2.65 11.12 9.07
CA ARG A 62 3.18 12.50 8.96
C ARG A 62 2.18 13.41 8.29
N ALA A 63 1.41 12.88 7.34
CA ALA A 63 0.38 13.61 6.65
C ALA A 63 -0.69 12.65 6.15
N VAL A 64 -1.93 13.08 6.22
CA VAL A 64 -3.08 12.30 5.77
C VAL A 64 -3.99 13.24 5.00
N ILE A 65 -4.40 12.86 3.78
CA ILE A 65 -5.38 13.60 3.00
C ILE A 65 -6.43 12.65 2.45
N GLY A 66 -7.66 13.16 2.33
CA GLY A 66 -8.77 12.41 1.75
C GLY A 66 -9.23 11.25 2.62
N GLN A 67 -9.77 10.24 1.96
CA GLN A 67 -10.32 9.03 2.58
C GLN A 67 -9.56 7.79 2.12
N PHE A 68 -9.50 6.78 2.99
CA PHE A 68 -8.84 5.51 2.65
C PHE A 68 -9.82 4.64 1.85
N LYS A 69 -9.92 4.91 0.56
CA LYS A 69 -10.96 4.34 -0.27
C LYS A 69 -10.48 4.18 -1.71
N GLY A 70 -10.55 2.96 -2.24
CA GLY A 70 -10.19 2.68 -3.62
C GLY A 70 -9.82 1.22 -3.84
N ASN A 71 -9.90 0.78 -5.09
CA ASN A 71 -9.60 -0.59 -5.49
C ASN A 71 -8.11 -0.80 -5.78
N VAL A 72 -7.40 0.28 -6.09
CA VAL A 72 -5.97 0.25 -6.42
C VAL A 72 -5.21 1.06 -5.39
N ILE A 73 -4.19 0.46 -4.81
CA ILE A 73 -3.37 1.11 -3.78
C ILE A 73 -1.93 1.14 -4.27
N HIS A 74 -1.39 2.34 -4.38
CA HIS A 74 -0.01 2.56 -4.78
C HIS A 74 0.83 2.82 -3.53
N GLN A 75 1.93 2.08 -3.40
CA GLN A 75 2.86 2.19 -2.28
C GLN A 75 4.22 2.64 -2.80
N ILE A 76 4.79 3.67 -2.20
CA ILE A 76 6.15 4.09 -2.49
C ILE A 76 6.95 4.20 -1.20
N ALA A 77 8.06 3.45 -1.14
CA ALA A 77 9.01 3.50 -0.04
C ALA A 77 10.19 4.38 -0.48
N PHE A 78 10.65 5.27 0.39
CA PHE A 78 11.71 6.21 0.01
C PHE A 78 12.39 6.81 1.24
N GLN A 79 13.53 7.47 0.98
CA GLN A 79 14.16 8.39 1.89
C GLN A 79 14.02 9.81 1.34
N ALA A 80 13.87 10.82 2.20
CA ALA A 80 13.75 12.20 1.76
C ALA A 80 15.16 12.79 1.50
N LYS A 81 15.35 13.36 0.29
CA LYS A 81 16.58 14.12 -0.01
C LYS A 81 16.61 15.39 0.82
N ASP A 82 17.77 15.72 1.39
CA ASP A 82 18.00 17.00 2.08
C ASP A 82 16.92 17.36 3.12
N ASN A 83 16.38 16.34 3.81
CA ASN A 83 15.31 16.50 4.80
C ASN A 83 14.04 17.17 4.24
N ASN A 84 13.70 16.92 2.98
CA ASN A 84 12.54 17.49 2.29
C ASN A 84 11.23 16.73 2.57
N ASP A 85 11.13 16.00 3.66
CA ASP A 85 9.92 15.26 4.05
C ASP A 85 8.68 16.15 4.16
N GLU A 86 8.83 17.37 4.72
CA GLU A 86 7.71 18.31 4.83
C GLU A 86 7.24 18.82 3.46
N LEU A 87 8.15 19.03 2.52
CA LEU A 87 7.79 19.43 1.15
C LEU A 87 7.05 18.31 0.43
N ILE A 88 7.50 17.08 0.59
CA ILE A 88 6.82 15.89 0.03
C ILE A 88 5.41 15.80 0.60
N ALA A 89 5.25 15.98 1.91
CA ALA A 89 3.95 15.94 2.56
C ALA A 89 2.99 16.99 2.01
N LYS A 90 3.47 18.17 1.68
CA LYS A 90 2.65 19.25 1.10
C LYS A 90 2.22 18.97 -0.35
N LEU A 91 2.90 18.08 -1.04
CA LEU A 91 2.57 17.71 -2.43
C LEU A 91 1.60 16.54 -2.50
N LEU A 92 1.20 15.93 -1.39
CA LEU A 92 0.21 14.86 -1.39
C LEU A 92 -1.10 15.35 -1.99
N THR A 93 -1.69 14.51 -2.85
CA THR A 93 -2.98 14.81 -3.50
C THR A 93 -3.89 13.59 -3.45
N GLY A 94 -5.19 13.81 -3.62
CA GLY A 94 -6.18 12.74 -3.65
C GLY A 94 -6.43 12.12 -2.29
N ASN A 95 -6.27 10.82 -2.19
CA ASN A 95 -6.44 10.02 -0.97
C ASN A 95 -5.11 9.36 -0.64
N ALA A 96 -4.40 9.85 0.36
CA ALA A 96 -3.06 9.35 0.64
C ALA A 96 -2.67 9.49 2.11
N ILE A 97 -1.76 8.61 2.53
CA ILE A 97 -1.09 8.67 3.83
C ILE A 97 0.41 8.68 3.58
N MET A 98 1.11 9.63 4.17
CA MET A 98 2.56 9.59 4.30
C MET A 98 2.92 9.25 5.73
N ALA A 99 3.78 8.27 5.92
CA ALA A 99 4.18 7.80 7.25
C ALA A 99 5.68 7.56 7.32
N GLN A 100 6.22 7.65 8.53
CA GLN A 100 7.63 7.41 8.82
C GLN A 100 7.77 6.11 9.61
N ASN A 101 8.79 5.32 9.29
CA ASN A 101 9.05 4.05 9.96
C ASN A 101 9.39 4.30 11.44
N ASP A 102 8.82 3.46 12.32
CA ASP A 102 8.99 3.54 13.78
C ASP A 102 10.41 3.20 14.26
N ASN A 103 11.23 2.58 13.41
CA ASN A 103 12.57 2.15 13.81
C ASN A 103 13.59 3.30 13.97
N GLY A 104 13.13 4.55 13.85
CA GLY A 104 13.98 5.75 14.00
C GLY A 104 14.83 6.08 12.78
N LYS A 105 14.76 5.30 11.72
CA LYS A 105 15.44 5.61 10.46
C LYS A 105 14.61 6.58 9.62
N SER A 106 15.29 7.35 8.77
CA SER A 106 14.63 8.32 7.88
C SER A 106 14.00 7.65 6.66
N GLU A 107 13.22 6.60 6.92
CA GLU A 107 12.50 5.84 5.91
C GLU A 107 11.02 6.19 5.95
N TYR A 108 10.47 6.51 4.80
CA TYR A 108 9.09 6.94 4.63
C TYR A 108 8.35 6.02 3.70
N MET A 109 7.03 6.02 3.86
CA MET A 109 6.11 5.29 3.00
C MET A 109 4.95 6.21 2.66
N ILE A 110 4.53 6.20 1.39
CA ILE A 110 3.27 6.82 0.98
C ILE A 110 2.38 5.73 0.41
N TRP A 111 1.18 5.60 0.96
CA TRP A 111 0.10 4.81 0.39
C TRP A 111 -0.93 5.75 -0.20
N SER A 112 -1.26 5.57 -1.47
CA SER A 112 -2.31 6.34 -2.14
C SER A 112 -3.38 5.41 -2.70
N PHE A 113 -4.62 5.86 -2.63
CA PHE A 113 -5.80 5.05 -2.91
C PHE A 113 -6.50 5.58 -4.17
N TRP A 114 -6.76 4.70 -5.13
CA TRP A 114 -7.28 5.05 -6.45
C TRP A 114 -8.44 4.14 -6.81
N SER A 115 -9.43 4.67 -7.53
CA SER A 115 -10.58 3.86 -7.96
C SER A 115 -10.20 2.91 -9.09
N THR A 116 -9.33 3.35 -10.01
CA THR A 116 -8.92 2.59 -11.19
C THR A 116 -7.43 2.71 -11.45
N HIS A 117 -6.90 1.80 -12.25
CA HIS A 117 -5.53 1.87 -12.74
C HIS A 117 -5.29 3.10 -13.62
N ASP A 118 -6.30 3.52 -14.39
CA ASP A 118 -6.19 4.69 -15.27
C ASP A 118 -6.02 5.97 -14.45
N GLU A 119 -6.75 6.12 -13.34
CA GLU A 119 -6.57 7.25 -12.43
C GLU A 119 -5.18 7.29 -11.84
N LEU A 120 -4.66 6.14 -11.40
CA LEU A 120 -3.29 6.04 -10.91
C LEU A 120 -2.28 6.42 -11.99
N ALA A 121 -2.46 5.92 -13.21
CA ALA A 121 -1.56 6.23 -14.34
C ALA A 121 -1.52 7.73 -14.62
N LEU A 122 -2.65 8.41 -14.59
CA LEU A 122 -2.73 9.87 -14.75
C LEU A 122 -1.96 10.60 -13.65
N PHE A 123 -2.10 10.15 -12.41
CA PHE A 123 -1.36 10.73 -11.28
C PHE A 123 0.15 10.53 -11.46
N LEU A 124 0.59 9.33 -11.79
CA LEU A 124 2.02 9.02 -11.98
C LEU A 124 2.66 9.80 -13.13
N ALA A 125 1.86 10.21 -14.13
CA ALA A 125 2.29 11.07 -15.22
C ALA A 125 2.19 12.56 -14.90
N SER A 126 1.62 12.94 -13.75
CA SER A 126 1.39 14.33 -13.40
C SER A 126 2.66 15.06 -13.00
N GLU A 127 2.66 16.37 -13.16
CA GLU A 127 3.76 17.23 -12.74
C GLU A 127 3.97 17.21 -11.23
N ILE A 128 2.88 17.13 -10.45
CA ILE A 128 2.95 17.06 -8.97
C ILE A 128 3.70 15.80 -8.54
N TYR A 129 3.37 14.66 -9.14
CA TYR A 129 4.07 13.40 -8.81
C TYR A 129 5.56 13.49 -9.17
N GLN A 130 5.89 14.07 -10.31
CA GLN A 130 7.29 14.24 -10.73
C GLN A 130 8.06 15.14 -9.77
N GLN A 131 7.45 16.24 -9.31
CA GLN A 131 8.03 17.13 -8.31
C GLN A 131 8.28 16.38 -6.99
N MET A 132 7.30 15.62 -6.54
CA MET A 132 7.40 14.83 -5.30
C MET A 132 8.50 13.76 -5.42
N HIS A 133 8.51 13.03 -6.54
CA HIS A 133 9.49 11.97 -6.81
C HIS A 133 10.93 12.50 -6.86
N ALA A 134 11.13 13.71 -7.38
CA ALA A 134 12.45 14.35 -7.44
C ALA A 134 13.04 14.64 -6.06
N LEU A 135 12.20 14.75 -5.03
CA LEU A 135 12.63 14.96 -3.63
C LEU A 135 12.94 13.66 -2.89
N MET A 136 12.72 12.52 -3.53
CA MET A 136 12.90 11.20 -2.94
C MET A 136 14.26 10.61 -3.29
N LYS A 137 14.82 9.87 -2.33
CA LYS A 137 16.04 9.08 -2.50
C LYS A 137 15.69 7.61 -2.42
N ASN A 138 16.20 6.82 -3.40
CA ASN A 138 15.99 5.37 -3.49
C ASN A 138 14.49 4.99 -3.46
N PRO A 139 13.63 5.61 -4.28
CA PRO A 139 12.21 5.26 -4.27
C PRO A 139 11.99 3.86 -4.81
N TYR A 140 11.10 3.12 -4.13
CA TYR A 140 10.68 1.78 -4.55
C TYR A 140 9.16 1.70 -4.51
N THR A 141 8.55 1.34 -5.63
CA THR A 141 7.10 1.34 -5.79
C THR A 141 6.52 -0.05 -5.85
N THR A 142 5.34 -0.21 -5.29
CA THR A 142 4.53 -1.43 -5.41
C THR A 142 3.08 -1.00 -5.62
N THR A 143 2.41 -1.64 -6.57
CA THR A 143 0.99 -1.42 -6.81
C THR A 143 0.21 -2.65 -6.37
N TYR A 144 -0.86 -2.41 -5.63
CA TYR A 144 -1.72 -3.45 -5.08
C TYR A 144 -3.14 -3.34 -5.61
N GLN A 145 -3.77 -4.48 -5.73
CA GLN A 145 -5.22 -4.60 -5.82
C GLN A 145 -5.77 -4.78 -4.40
N HIS A 146 -6.75 -3.96 -4.01
CA HIS A 146 -7.50 -4.17 -2.77
C HIS A 146 -8.36 -5.43 -2.95
N VAL A 147 -8.07 -6.47 -2.20
CA VAL A 147 -8.74 -7.76 -2.30
C VAL A 147 -9.94 -7.76 -1.38
N THR A 148 -11.14 -7.84 -1.95
CA THR A 148 -12.40 -7.92 -1.20
C THR A 148 -13.08 -9.28 -1.32
N ASP A 149 -12.63 -10.09 -2.28
CA ASP A 149 -13.18 -11.40 -2.58
C ASP A 149 -12.04 -12.38 -2.91
N GLN A 150 -12.15 -13.62 -2.44
CA GLN A 150 -11.17 -14.66 -2.70
C GLN A 150 -11.03 -14.99 -4.19
N SER A 151 -12.08 -14.78 -4.99
CA SER A 151 -12.04 -14.99 -6.44
C SER A 151 -11.02 -14.11 -7.16
N GLN A 152 -10.69 -12.94 -6.62
CA GLN A 152 -9.67 -12.06 -7.19
C GLN A 152 -8.29 -12.71 -7.16
N LEU A 153 -7.96 -13.44 -6.10
CA LEU A 153 -6.72 -14.19 -5.99
C LEU A 153 -6.66 -15.36 -6.97
N SER A 154 -7.77 -16.05 -7.16
CA SER A 154 -7.88 -17.15 -8.13
C SER A 154 -7.64 -16.67 -9.56
N LEU A 155 -8.17 -15.49 -9.93
CA LEU A 155 -7.94 -14.87 -11.23
C LEU A 155 -6.46 -14.55 -11.44
N THR A 156 -5.80 -14.00 -10.44
CA THR A 156 -4.37 -13.71 -10.49
C THR A 156 -3.55 -14.98 -10.70
N THR A 157 -3.90 -16.05 -10.01
CA THR A 157 -3.26 -17.36 -10.17
C THR A 157 -3.47 -17.93 -11.57
N LYS A 158 -4.68 -17.83 -12.12
CA LYS A 158 -4.98 -18.29 -13.48
C LYS A 158 -4.22 -17.51 -14.54
N MET A 159 -4.12 -16.21 -14.42
CA MET A 159 -3.32 -15.38 -15.33
C MET A 159 -1.84 -15.75 -15.26
N ARG A 160 -1.33 -16.06 -14.09
CA ARG A 160 0.03 -16.50 -13.88
C ARG A 160 0.33 -17.82 -14.59
N ASP A 161 -0.58 -18.79 -14.47
CA ASP A 161 -0.45 -20.10 -15.14
C ASP A 161 -0.52 -19.95 -16.66
N PHE A 162 -1.37 -19.07 -17.15
CA PHE A 162 -1.48 -18.72 -18.57
C PHE A 162 -0.17 -18.14 -19.10
N ASP A 163 0.44 -17.19 -18.38
CA ASP A 163 1.72 -16.60 -18.77
C ASP A 163 2.84 -17.65 -18.84
N LYS A 164 2.86 -18.59 -17.91
CA LYS A 164 3.83 -19.70 -17.93
C LYS A 164 3.67 -20.60 -19.15
N GLU A 165 2.45 -20.88 -19.57
CA GLU A 165 2.17 -21.68 -20.76
C GLU A 165 2.62 -20.98 -22.03
N TRP A 166 2.51 -19.65 -22.09
CA TRP A 166 2.92 -18.83 -23.23
C TRP A 166 4.45 -18.75 -23.40
N TRP A 167 5.17 -18.67 -22.31
CA TRP A 167 6.61 -18.44 -22.30
C TRP A 167 7.42 -19.71 -22.03
N GLY A 168 6.77 -20.76 -21.67
CA GLY A 168 7.39 -22.03 -21.32
C GLY A 168 7.56 -22.99 -22.45
#